data_843386cd8ade85542070195eb6f5ec79
#
_entry.id   843386cd8ade85542070195eb6f5ec79
#
_cell.length_a   1.000
_cell.length_b   1.000
_cell.length_c   1.000
_cell.angle_alpha   90.00
_cell.angle_beta   90.00
_cell.angle_gamma   90.00
#
_symmetry.space_group_name_H-M   'P 1'
#
loop_
_entity.id
_entity.type
_entity.pdbx_description
1 polymer ?
#
loop_
_entity_poly.entity_id
_entity_poly.type
_entity_poly.pdbx_seq_one_letter_code
_entity_poly.pdbx_strand_id
1 'polypeptide(L)'
;VATSAVRDAEDGPEFAAEIERRFGHPVEILSGPDEARLAAMGLLCGVPEADGLAGDLGGGSFDLVALNRGEFGQQATLPVGHLRLADLSGSGMVGEVIGRELESLPWIRAARGRALYALGGSCRALARVMIEQTGHPLHVVDNFSIDADYARDLCRVIASGGGKSLKKISGVPRSRMATLPYAAKLFECLLAVVEPDRLVFSGFGMREGQLLKMLPDAFRLQDPLIASCKSMAERIGRFNFRGTGLLQWMAPLFDGESADEKRLRWAACLLSDIGWSEHPDYRAEHAFHRVLRVPFAGLTHGERVLLADAIYVRYNGEPESALVEPLRGLLDAGQLSWVRVVGLALRLAHTIAGSAPGILSKSKLKIGADTLILKLPPDRDVYISETVIRRLKTLAASLGLDSEID
;
A
#
# COMPACT_ATOMS: atom_id res chain seq x y z
N VAL A 1 -0.21 17.08 18.82
CA VAL A 1 -0.92 16.16 19.73
C VAL A 1 0.05 15.42 20.63
N ALA A 2 -0.38 15.09 21.85
CA ALA A 2 0.33 14.26 22.81
C ALA A 2 -0.56 13.08 23.23
N THR A 3 0.05 11.96 23.63
CA THR A 3 -0.65 10.70 23.89
C THR A 3 -0.37 10.17 25.29
N SER A 4 -0.55 8.88 25.52
CA SER A 4 -0.47 8.23 26.83
C SER A 4 0.73 8.66 27.69
N ALA A 5 1.90 8.86 27.12
CA ALA A 5 3.09 9.25 27.86
C ALA A 5 2.96 10.62 28.55
N VAL A 6 2.28 11.58 27.90
CA VAL A 6 2.02 12.92 28.48
C VAL A 6 0.73 12.91 29.28
N ARG A 7 -0.29 12.23 28.79
CA ARG A 7 -1.60 12.12 29.47
C ARG A 7 -1.49 11.49 30.85
N ASP A 8 -0.66 10.45 31.00
CA ASP A 8 -0.55 9.65 32.22
C ASP A 8 0.56 10.15 33.17
N ALA A 9 1.38 11.14 32.75
CA ALA A 9 2.43 11.72 33.56
C ALA A 9 1.88 12.77 34.55
N GLU A 10 2.41 12.81 35.77
CA GLU A 10 2.02 13.79 36.79
C GLU A 10 2.30 15.23 36.35
N ASP A 11 3.39 15.46 35.62
CA ASP A 11 3.83 16.74 35.06
C ASP A 11 3.37 16.99 33.62
N GLY A 12 2.52 16.09 33.09
CA GLY A 12 2.07 16.13 31.71
C GLY A 12 1.44 17.46 31.27
N PRO A 13 0.51 18.05 32.04
CA PRO A 13 -0.05 19.37 31.72
C PRO A 13 0.97 20.50 31.71
N GLU A 14 1.91 20.50 32.63
CA GLU A 14 2.99 21.49 32.70
C GLU A 14 3.95 21.37 31.52
N PHE A 15 4.29 20.14 31.16
CA PHE A 15 5.10 19.84 29.97
C PHE A 15 4.43 20.31 28.68
N ALA A 16 3.13 20.04 28.52
CA ALA A 16 2.36 20.50 27.36
C ALA A 16 2.35 22.06 27.30
N ALA A 17 2.08 22.74 28.41
CA ALA A 17 2.09 24.18 28.47
C ALA A 17 3.47 24.79 28.14
N GLU A 18 4.56 24.16 28.57
CA GLU A 18 5.92 24.59 28.22
C GLU A 18 6.21 24.45 26.73
N ILE A 19 5.73 23.37 26.09
CA ILE A 19 5.84 23.18 24.63
C ILE A 19 5.04 24.28 23.93
N GLU A 20 3.78 24.50 24.30
CA GLU A 20 2.93 25.55 23.72
C GLU A 20 3.61 26.92 23.80
N ARG A 21 4.20 27.27 24.96
CA ARG A 21 4.90 28.52 25.15
C ARG A 21 6.12 28.67 24.23
N ARG A 22 6.84 27.56 23.95
CA ARG A 22 8.04 27.59 23.08
C ARG A 22 7.71 27.56 21.61
N PHE A 23 6.70 26.78 21.21
CA PHE A 23 6.31 26.58 19.82
C PHE A 23 5.27 27.60 19.31
N GLY A 24 4.53 28.23 20.22
CA GLY A 24 3.47 29.17 19.88
C GLY A 24 2.19 28.50 19.32
N HIS A 25 2.04 27.17 19.51
CA HIS A 25 0.88 26.41 19.07
C HIS A 25 0.36 25.52 20.21
N PRO A 26 -0.97 25.34 20.34
CA PRO A 26 -1.57 24.50 21.36
C PRO A 26 -1.16 23.03 21.19
N VAL A 27 -1.00 22.33 22.32
CA VAL A 27 -0.76 20.89 22.38
C VAL A 27 -2.03 20.19 22.85
N GLU A 28 -2.70 19.49 21.93
CA GLU A 28 -3.88 18.67 22.26
C GLU A 28 -3.40 17.36 22.91
N ILE A 29 -3.78 17.12 24.17
CA ILE A 29 -3.56 15.83 24.84
C ILE A 29 -4.75 14.94 24.50
N LEU A 30 -4.52 13.89 23.69
CA LEU A 30 -5.56 13.00 23.23
C LEU A 30 -6.06 12.07 24.34
N SER A 31 -7.36 11.84 24.38
CA SER A 31 -7.93 10.71 25.11
C SER A 31 -7.59 9.38 24.43
N GLY A 32 -7.67 8.24 25.14
CA GLY A 32 -7.48 6.91 24.54
C GLY A 32 -8.42 6.66 23.34
N PRO A 33 -9.72 6.92 23.46
CA PRO A 33 -10.65 6.81 22.34
C PRO A 33 -10.30 7.69 21.13
N ASP A 34 -9.81 8.94 21.34
CA ASP A 34 -9.39 9.82 20.25
C ASP A 34 -8.12 9.30 19.58
N GLU A 35 -7.17 8.78 20.38
CA GLU A 35 -5.95 8.14 19.89
C GLU A 35 -6.27 6.94 19.00
N ALA A 36 -7.14 6.03 19.47
CA ALA A 36 -7.64 4.89 18.72
C ALA A 36 -8.30 5.31 17.39
N ARG A 37 -9.17 6.30 17.44
CA ARG A 37 -9.88 6.82 16.27
C ARG A 37 -8.93 7.43 15.25
N LEU A 38 -7.96 8.22 15.69
CA LEU A 38 -6.96 8.81 14.79
C LEU A 38 -6.05 7.75 14.17
N ALA A 39 -5.66 6.72 14.93
CA ALA A 39 -4.90 5.60 14.39
C ALA A 39 -5.68 4.87 13.28
N ALA A 40 -6.96 4.58 13.52
CA ALA A 40 -7.83 3.96 12.54
C ALA A 40 -8.07 4.87 11.32
N MET A 41 -8.23 6.19 11.49
CA MET A 41 -8.27 7.14 10.36
C MET A 41 -6.99 7.08 9.52
N GLY A 42 -5.82 6.92 10.16
CA GLY A 42 -4.56 6.71 9.46
C GLY A 42 -4.56 5.42 8.63
N LEU A 43 -5.07 4.32 9.18
CA LEU A 43 -5.24 3.08 8.44
C LEU A 43 -6.09 3.29 7.19
N LEU A 44 -7.20 4.03 7.30
CA LEU A 44 -8.10 4.28 6.18
C LEU A 44 -7.46 5.11 5.04
N CYS A 45 -6.34 5.82 5.31
CA CYS A 45 -5.55 6.43 4.23
C CYS A 45 -4.95 5.36 3.28
N GLY A 46 -4.56 4.21 3.83
CA GLY A 46 -3.97 3.11 3.07
C GLY A 46 -4.97 2.03 2.65
N VAL A 47 -6.03 1.85 3.44
CA VAL A 47 -7.09 0.83 3.23
C VAL A 47 -8.45 1.48 3.47
N PRO A 48 -8.99 2.25 2.49
CA PRO A 48 -10.24 3.00 2.69
C PRO A 48 -11.44 2.13 3.11
N GLU A 49 -11.52 0.92 2.60
CA GLU A 49 -12.59 -0.05 2.90
C GLU A 49 -12.12 -1.12 3.90
N ALA A 50 -11.29 -0.74 4.89
CA ALA A 50 -10.85 -1.70 5.91
C ALA A 50 -12.05 -2.34 6.61
N ASP A 51 -12.04 -3.68 6.69
CA ASP A 51 -13.09 -4.49 7.32
C ASP A 51 -12.49 -5.51 8.29
N GLY A 52 -12.79 -5.39 9.57
CA GLY A 52 -12.23 -6.23 10.63
C GLY A 52 -11.91 -5.47 11.91
N LEU A 53 -10.73 -5.70 12.47
CA LEU A 53 -10.25 -5.10 13.70
C LEU A 53 -8.93 -4.37 13.48
N ALA A 54 -8.85 -3.11 13.83
CA ALA A 54 -7.60 -2.36 13.86
C ALA A 54 -7.03 -2.32 15.27
N GLY A 55 -5.70 -2.53 15.41
CA GLY A 55 -4.99 -2.45 16.68
C GLY A 55 -3.72 -1.61 16.57
N ASP A 56 -3.65 -0.47 17.27
CA ASP A 56 -2.45 0.37 17.36
C ASP A 56 -1.69 0.09 18.66
N LEU A 57 -0.50 -0.48 18.53
CA LEU A 57 0.36 -0.81 19.66
C LEU A 57 1.32 0.35 19.95
N GLY A 58 0.94 1.14 20.96
CA GLY A 58 1.75 2.18 21.57
C GLY A 58 2.70 1.67 22.64
N GLY A 59 3.42 2.60 23.28
CA GLY A 59 4.30 2.29 24.41
C GLY A 59 3.53 1.90 25.66
N GLY A 60 2.51 2.70 26.03
CA GLY A 60 1.72 2.54 27.24
C GLY A 60 0.37 1.85 27.03
N SER A 61 -0.22 1.93 25.84
CA SER A 61 -1.55 1.43 25.51
C SER A 61 -1.55 0.55 24.26
N PHE A 62 -2.64 -0.19 24.13
CA PHE A 62 -3.04 -0.88 22.92
C PHE A 62 -4.47 -0.47 22.58
N ASP A 63 -4.62 0.22 21.45
CA ASP A 63 -5.87 0.83 21.04
C ASP A 63 -6.53 -0.02 19.96
N LEU A 64 -7.80 -0.41 20.19
CA LEU A 64 -8.59 -1.29 19.32
C LEU A 64 -9.78 -0.55 18.74
N VAL A 65 -10.04 -0.73 17.45
CA VAL A 65 -11.21 -0.19 16.74
C VAL A 65 -11.78 -1.24 15.80
N ALA A 66 -13.06 -1.56 15.95
CA ALA A 66 -13.79 -2.35 14.97
C ALA A 66 -14.06 -1.51 13.73
N LEU A 67 -13.86 -2.09 12.55
CA LEU A 67 -14.10 -1.47 11.26
C LEU A 67 -15.07 -2.31 10.44
N ASN A 68 -15.98 -1.66 9.73
CA ASN A 68 -16.88 -2.27 8.79
C ASN A 68 -16.85 -1.48 7.48
N ARG A 69 -16.07 -1.94 6.51
CA ARG A 69 -15.86 -1.27 5.22
C ARG A 69 -15.55 0.23 5.37
N GLY A 70 -14.59 0.54 6.23
CA GLY A 70 -14.15 1.92 6.49
C GLY A 70 -14.98 2.67 7.55
N GLU A 71 -16.11 2.14 7.98
CA GLU A 71 -16.92 2.74 9.05
C GLU A 71 -16.42 2.32 10.42
N PHE A 72 -16.41 3.28 11.37
CA PHE A 72 -15.95 3.05 12.74
C PHE A 72 -17.04 2.39 13.58
N GLY A 73 -16.70 1.28 14.23
CA GLY A 73 -17.53 0.61 15.21
C GLY A 73 -17.09 0.86 16.66
N GLN A 74 -17.16 -0.21 17.47
CA GLN A 74 -16.72 -0.18 18.86
C GLN A 74 -15.21 0.06 18.95
N GLN A 75 -14.79 0.72 20.04
CA GLN A 75 -13.39 1.04 20.31
C GLN A 75 -13.06 0.83 21.79
N ALA A 76 -11.80 0.52 22.06
CA ALA A 76 -11.28 0.38 23.43
C ALA A 76 -9.79 0.70 23.47
N THR A 77 -9.34 1.15 24.63
CA THR A 77 -7.92 1.35 24.96
C THR A 77 -7.57 0.42 26.12
N LEU A 78 -6.59 -0.47 25.90
CA LEU A 78 -6.11 -1.41 26.89
C LEU A 78 -4.74 -0.98 27.43
N PRO A 79 -4.46 -1.11 28.75
CA PRO A 79 -3.19 -0.72 29.37
C PRO A 79 -2.07 -1.76 29.16
N VAL A 80 -1.97 -2.31 27.93
CA VAL A 80 -1.03 -3.37 27.55
C VAL A 80 -0.07 -2.95 26.42
N GLY A 81 0.39 -1.68 26.48
CA GLY A 81 1.43 -1.20 25.60
C GLY A 81 2.74 -1.98 25.77
N HIS A 82 3.56 -2.04 24.71
CA HIS A 82 4.77 -2.88 24.69
C HIS A 82 5.82 -2.54 25.78
N LEU A 83 5.87 -1.30 26.29
CA LEU A 83 6.75 -0.90 27.39
C LEU A 83 6.18 -1.42 28.71
N ARG A 84 4.89 -1.21 28.98
CA ARG A 84 4.24 -1.75 30.19
C ARG A 84 4.34 -3.28 30.27
N LEU A 85 4.21 -3.97 29.15
CA LEU A 85 4.42 -5.42 29.10
C LEU A 85 5.87 -5.83 29.37
N ALA A 86 6.83 -5.00 28.94
CA ALA A 86 8.25 -5.23 29.22
C ALA A 86 8.57 -5.09 30.73
N ASP A 87 7.92 -4.18 31.44
CA ASP A 87 8.08 -4.00 32.90
C ASP A 87 7.58 -5.23 33.68
N LEU A 88 6.66 -6.00 33.10
CA LEU A 88 6.14 -7.25 33.69
C LEU A 88 7.01 -8.49 33.38
N SER A 89 8.13 -8.34 32.66
CA SER A 89 8.91 -9.47 32.13
C SER A 89 9.43 -10.45 33.18
N GLY A 90 9.73 -9.96 34.41
CA GLY A 90 10.20 -10.80 35.51
C GLY A 90 9.12 -11.62 36.22
N SER A 91 7.83 -11.35 35.99
CA SER A 91 6.73 -11.96 36.74
C SER A 91 6.18 -13.24 36.10
N GLY A 92 6.48 -13.50 34.83
CA GLY A 92 5.84 -14.60 34.07
C GLY A 92 4.37 -14.33 33.69
N MET A 93 3.78 -13.21 34.10
CA MET A 93 2.34 -12.90 34.02
C MET A 93 1.92 -12.21 32.71
N VAL A 94 2.84 -11.93 31.79
CA VAL A 94 2.56 -11.15 30.57
C VAL A 94 1.37 -11.73 29.79
N GLY A 95 1.33 -13.04 29.58
CA GLY A 95 0.23 -13.71 28.87
C GLY A 95 -1.10 -13.64 29.60
N GLU A 96 -1.11 -13.76 30.94
CA GLU A 96 -2.32 -13.69 31.77
C GLU A 96 -2.91 -12.28 31.79
N VAL A 97 -2.06 -11.25 31.87
CA VAL A 97 -2.49 -9.84 31.80
C VAL A 97 -3.13 -9.55 30.45
N ILE A 98 -2.46 -9.92 29.35
CA ILE A 98 -3.02 -9.76 28.01
C ILE A 98 -4.35 -10.50 27.87
N GLY A 99 -4.41 -11.75 28.29
CA GLY A 99 -5.63 -12.57 28.20
C GLY A 99 -6.81 -11.93 28.92
N ARG A 100 -6.62 -11.47 30.16
CA ARG A 100 -7.64 -10.80 30.96
C ARG A 100 -8.17 -9.53 30.30
N GLU A 101 -7.26 -8.69 29.77
CA GLU A 101 -7.65 -7.47 29.10
C GLU A 101 -8.44 -7.75 27.81
N LEU A 102 -8.04 -8.73 27.01
CA LEU A 102 -8.77 -9.12 25.79
C LEU A 102 -10.14 -9.75 26.10
N GLU A 103 -10.25 -10.54 27.18
CA GLU A 103 -11.52 -11.14 27.63
C GLU A 103 -12.54 -10.09 28.07
N SER A 104 -12.10 -8.91 28.53
CA SER A 104 -12.97 -7.79 28.86
C SER A 104 -13.71 -7.20 27.66
N LEU A 105 -13.29 -7.54 26.42
CA LEU A 105 -13.78 -6.99 25.16
C LEU A 105 -14.42 -8.07 24.27
N PRO A 106 -15.58 -8.63 24.62
CA PRO A 106 -16.19 -9.72 23.84
C PRO A 106 -16.49 -9.37 22.37
N TRP A 107 -16.65 -8.08 22.07
CA TRP A 107 -16.95 -7.58 20.74
C TRP A 107 -15.82 -7.76 19.72
N ILE A 108 -14.56 -7.92 20.14
CA ILE A 108 -13.42 -8.11 19.21
C ILE A 108 -13.54 -9.41 18.42
N ARG A 109 -14.26 -10.40 18.95
CA ARG A 109 -14.54 -11.67 18.26
C ARG A 109 -15.44 -11.53 17.04
N ALA A 110 -16.14 -10.40 16.90
CA ALA A 110 -16.90 -10.11 15.70
C ALA A 110 -16.01 -9.92 14.44
N ALA A 111 -14.69 -9.76 14.62
CA ALA A 111 -13.72 -9.70 13.53
C ALA A 111 -13.21 -11.10 13.08
N ARG A 112 -13.76 -12.19 13.62
CA ARG A 112 -13.45 -13.56 13.19
C ARG A 112 -13.67 -13.73 11.69
N GLY A 113 -12.72 -14.37 11.02
CA GLY A 113 -12.76 -14.58 9.56
C GLY A 113 -12.65 -13.30 8.74
N ARG A 114 -12.26 -12.17 9.36
CA ARG A 114 -11.97 -10.90 8.68
C ARG A 114 -10.50 -10.50 8.89
N ALA A 115 -10.09 -9.31 8.48
CA ALA A 115 -8.72 -8.87 8.67
C ALA A 115 -8.46 -8.32 10.07
N LEU A 116 -7.25 -8.59 10.60
CA LEU A 116 -6.66 -7.88 11.73
C LEU A 116 -5.61 -6.91 11.20
N TYR A 117 -5.78 -5.62 11.46
CA TYR A 117 -4.85 -4.58 11.02
C TYR A 117 -3.94 -4.17 12.18
N ALA A 118 -2.62 -4.30 11.98
CA ALA A 118 -1.61 -3.97 12.97
C ALA A 118 -0.94 -2.63 12.66
N LEU A 119 -1.09 -1.67 13.59
CA LEU A 119 -0.57 -0.32 13.50
C LEU A 119 0.47 -0.06 14.58
N GLY A 120 1.26 0.98 14.39
CA GLY A 120 2.24 1.45 15.35
C GLY A 120 3.68 1.04 15.05
N GLY A 121 4.61 1.62 15.79
CA GLY A 121 6.04 1.44 15.54
C GLY A 121 6.54 0.02 15.81
N SER A 122 6.00 -0.65 16.81
CA SER A 122 6.35 -2.03 17.16
C SER A 122 5.77 -3.03 16.15
N CYS A 123 4.57 -2.76 15.62
CA CYS A 123 3.97 -3.57 14.55
C CYS A 123 4.78 -3.45 13.26
N ARG A 124 5.25 -2.25 12.91
CA ARG A 124 6.16 -2.08 11.75
C ARG A 124 7.49 -2.82 11.92
N ALA A 125 8.01 -2.93 13.14
CA ALA A 125 9.19 -3.74 13.41
C ALA A 125 8.88 -5.25 13.28
N LEU A 126 7.73 -5.69 13.78
CA LEU A 126 7.25 -7.07 13.64
C LEU A 126 7.05 -7.45 12.17
N ALA A 127 6.45 -6.57 11.37
CA ALA A 127 6.29 -6.77 9.93
C ALA A 127 7.62 -7.00 9.21
N ARG A 128 8.65 -6.18 9.50
CA ARG A 128 9.98 -6.38 8.90
C ARG A 128 10.59 -7.73 9.23
N VAL A 129 10.41 -8.17 10.48
CA VAL A 129 10.85 -9.52 10.89
C VAL A 129 10.11 -10.58 10.11
N MET A 130 8.79 -10.48 9.99
CA MET A 130 7.99 -11.46 9.26
C MET A 130 8.31 -11.48 7.76
N ILE A 131 8.48 -10.31 7.12
CA ILE A 131 8.91 -10.19 5.72
C ILE A 131 10.21 -10.97 5.49
N GLU A 132 11.20 -10.76 6.36
CA GLU A 132 12.50 -11.44 6.24
C GLU A 132 12.39 -12.96 6.50
N GLN A 133 11.64 -13.37 7.53
CA GLN A 133 11.48 -14.78 7.89
C GLN A 133 10.67 -15.57 6.86
N THR A 134 9.74 -14.94 6.17
CA THR A 134 8.93 -15.58 5.14
C THR A 134 9.61 -15.56 3.76
N GLY A 135 10.73 -14.84 3.61
CA GLY A 135 11.32 -14.60 2.30
C GLY A 135 10.42 -13.81 1.34
N HIS A 136 9.52 -12.97 1.90
CA HIS A 136 8.62 -12.18 1.09
C HIS A 136 9.40 -11.23 0.17
N PRO A 137 9.15 -11.22 -1.15
CA PRO A 137 10.03 -10.57 -2.10
C PRO A 137 9.96 -9.03 -2.08
N LEU A 138 8.91 -8.45 -1.48
CA LEU A 138 8.72 -7.01 -1.40
C LEU A 138 8.90 -6.50 0.04
N HIS A 139 9.97 -5.74 0.28
CA HIS A 139 10.32 -5.18 1.60
C HIS A 139 9.60 -3.83 1.85
N VAL A 140 8.27 -3.83 1.78
CA VAL A 140 7.38 -2.72 2.11
C VAL A 140 6.50 -3.15 3.27
N VAL A 141 6.39 -2.34 4.33
CA VAL A 141 5.55 -2.68 5.50
C VAL A 141 4.08 -2.43 5.22
N ASP A 142 3.78 -1.34 4.52
CA ASP A 142 2.39 -0.94 4.25
C ASP A 142 1.69 -1.98 3.38
N ASN A 143 0.53 -2.45 3.85
CA ASN A 143 -0.25 -3.53 3.25
C ASN A 143 0.49 -4.88 3.12
N PHE A 144 1.57 -5.12 3.88
CA PHE A 144 2.07 -6.47 4.04
C PHE A 144 1.01 -7.33 4.74
N SER A 145 0.58 -8.37 4.09
CA SER A 145 -0.46 -9.29 4.56
C SER A 145 0.11 -10.71 4.69
N ILE A 146 -0.25 -11.37 5.78
CA ILE A 146 0.17 -12.73 6.08
C ILE A 146 -1.00 -13.51 6.67
N ASP A 147 -1.09 -14.80 6.37
CA ASP A 147 -2.08 -15.71 6.98
C ASP A 147 -2.03 -15.66 8.50
N ALA A 148 -3.19 -15.64 9.15
CA ALA A 148 -3.29 -15.40 10.58
C ALA A 148 -2.68 -16.54 11.43
N ASP A 149 -2.84 -17.80 11.03
CA ASP A 149 -2.27 -18.94 11.76
C ASP A 149 -0.75 -18.94 11.64
N TYR A 150 -0.24 -18.67 10.44
CA TYR A 150 1.20 -18.55 10.24
C TYR A 150 1.79 -17.35 10.98
N ALA A 151 1.10 -16.20 10.99
CA ALA A 151 1.49 -15.04 11.77
C ALA A 151 1.54 -15.34 13.27
N ARG A 152 0.54 -16.09 13.80
CA ARG A 152 0.49 -16.52 15.20
C ARG A 152 1.68 -17.39 15.58
N ASP A 153 2.05 -18.34 14.72
CA ASP A 153 3.20 -19.21 14.97
C ASP A 153 4.52 -18.43 14.95
N LEU A 154 4.70 -17.49 14.00
CA LEU A 154 5.85 -16.59 14.02
C LEU A 154 5.89 -15.70 15.26
N CYS A 155 4.74 -15.17 15.69
CA CYS A 155 4.64 -14.38 16.92
C CYS A 155 5.07 -15.20 18.13
N ARG A 156 4.65 -16.48 18.24
CA ARG A 156 5.06 -17.40 19.31
C ARG A 156 6.58 -17.58 19.32
N VAL A 157 7.19 -17.81 18.17
CA VAL A 157 8.67 -17.97 18.06
C VAL A 157 9.39 -16.70 18.48
N ILE A 158 8.92 -15.52 18.03
CA ILE A 158 9.53 -14.22 18.36
C ILE A 158 9.37 -13.94 19.87
N ALA A 159 8.19 -14.21 20.45
CA ALA A 159 7.89 -14.00 21.87
C ALA A 159 8.74 -14.87 22.80
N SER A 160 9.06 -16.10 22.38
CA SER A 160 9.90 -17.02 23.16
C SER A 160 11.38 -16.65 23.21
N GLY A 161 11.78 -15.53 22.63
CA GLY A 161 13.17 -15.08 22.63
C GLY A 161 14.10 -15.86 21.70
N GLY A 162 13.57 -16.61 20.75
CA GLY A 162 14.30 -17.36 19.71
C GLY A 162 15.24 -16.50 18.82
N GLY A 163 15.67 -15.36 19.32
CA GLY A 163 16.18 -14.22 18.61
C GLY A 163 17.69 -14.01 18.57
N LYS A 164 18.56 -15.02 18.64
CA LYS A 164 19.94 -14.78 18.15
C LYS A 164 19.93 -14.45 16.64
N SER A 165 18.97 -14.99 15.91
CA SER A 165 18.73 -14.73 14.48
C SER A 165 18.11 -13.35 14.24
N LEU A 166 17.25 -12.85 15.13
CA LEU A 166 16.55 -11.56 14.99
C LEU A 166 17.50 -10.34 15.03
N LYS A 167 18.65 -10.45 15.71
CA LYS A 167 19.62 -9.34 15.84
C LYS A 167 20.27 -8.91 14.52
N LYS A 168 20.11 -9.70 13.46
CA LYS A 168 20.69 -9.43 12.13
C LYS A 168 19.68 -8.89 11.11
N ILE A 169 18.41 -8.71 11.49
CA ILE A 169 17.38 -8.27 10.55
C ILE A 169 17.57 -6.78 10.23
N SER A 170 17.72 -6.51 8.94
CA SER A 170 17.90 -5.15 8.42
C SER A 170 16.64 -4.30 8.64
N GLY A 171 16.83 -3.03 8.98
CA GLY A 171 15.74 -2.06 9.09
C GLY A 171 14.93 -2.11 10.38
N VAL A 172 15.23 -2.99 11.35
CA VAL A 172 14.63 -2.94 12.69
C VAL A 172 15.49 -2.10 13.63
N PRO A 173 14.97 -0.98 14.19
CA PRO A 173 15.72 -0.16 15.13
C PRO A 173 16.11 -0.95 16.39
N ARG A 174 17.35 -0.79 16.88
CA ARG A 174 17.83 -1.48 18.08
C ARG A 174 16.96 -1.24 19.32
N SER A 175 16.42 -0.02 19.48
CA SER A 175 15.48 0.32 20.55
C SER A 175 14.18 -0.49 20.52
N ARG A 176 13.77 -0.99 19.36
CA ARG A 176 12.57 -1.83 19.22
C ARG A 176 12.83 -3.30 19.44
N MET A 177 14.07 -3.76 19.27
CA MET A 177 14.44 -5.17 19.46
C MET A 177 14.17 -5.66 20.89
N ALA A 178 14.38 -4.80 21.89
CA ALA A 178 14.14 -5.15 23.29
C ALA A 178 12.66 -5.37 23.63
N THR A 179 11.75 -4.67 22.95
CA THR A 179 10.30 -4.73 23.20
C THR A 179 9.54 -5.58 22.20
N LEU A 180 10.20 -6.05 21.14
CA LEU A 180 9.59 -6.86 20.08
C LEU A 180 8.97 -8.17 20.58
N PRO A 181 9.56 -8.92 21.54
CA PRO A 181 8.96 -10.13 22.10
C PRO A 181 7.60 -9.88 22.77
N TYR A 182 7.41 -8.71 23.41
CA TYR A 182 6.15 -8.34 24.04
C TYR A 182 5.08 -7.95 23.03
N ALA A 183 5.47 -7.25 21.97
CA ALA A 183 4.58 -6.98 20.84
C ALA A 183 4.13 -8.31 20.18
N ALA A 184 5.07 -9.22 19.95
CA ALA A 184 4.76 -10.54 19.40
C ALA A 184 3.83 -11.34 20.34
N LYS A 185 4.06 -11.31 21.67
CA LYS A 185 3.19 -12.01 22.62
C LYS A 185 1.76 -11.45 22.61
N LEU A 186 1.61 -10.13 22.51
CA LEU A 186 0.30 -9.50 22.40
C LEU A 186 -0.44 -9.98 21.13
N PHE A 187 0.24 -9.96 19.98
CA PHE A 187 -0.37 -10.41 18.72
C PHE A 187 -0.62 -11.94 18.71
N GLU A 188 0.21 -12.75 19.33
CA GLU A 188 -0.05 -14.19 19.52
C GLU A 188 -1.39 -14.40 20.24
N CYS A 189 -1.60 -13.71 21.37
CA CYS A 189 -2.83 -13.82 22.15
C CYS A 189 -4.04 -13.24 21.39
N LEU A 190 -3.88 -12.09 20.74
CA LEU A 190 -4.95 -11.43 19.98
C LEU A 190 -5.40 -12.29 18.79
N LEU A 191 -4.48 -12.84 18.02
CA LEU A 191 -4.78 -13.74 16.91
C LEU A 191 -5.53 -15.00 17.37
N ALA A 192 -5.17 -15.54 18.54
CA ALA A 192 -5.86 -16.70 19.12
C ALA A 192 -7.29 -16.37 19.59
N VAL A 193 -7.57 -15.14 20.04
CA VAL A 193 -8.90 -14.73 20.55
C VAL A 193 -9.82 -14.29 19.42
N VAL A 194 -9.29 -13.57 18.43
CA VAL A 194 -10.06 -12.97 17.31
C VAL A 194 -10.28 -13.97 16.19
N GLU A 195 -9.33 -14.88 15.94
CA GLU A 195 -9.34 -15.83 14.82
C GLU A 195 -9.63 -15.13 13.46
N PRO A 196 -8.86 -14.12 13.08
CA PRO A 196 -9.03 -13.46 11.78
C PRO A 196 -8.51 -14.36 10.65
N ASP A 197 -8.82 -14.05 9.38
CA ASP A 197 -8.24 -14.74 8.23
C ASP A 197 -6.77 -14.37 8.01
N ARG A 198 -6.45 -13.09 8.24
CA ARG A 198 -5.12 -12.54 7.96
C ARG A 198 -4.74 -11.43 8.91
N LEU A 199 -3.43 -11.26 9.08
CA LEU A 199 -2.82 -10.11 9.72
C LEU A 199 -2.27 -9.17 8.64
N VAL A 200 -2.70 -7.90 8.65
CA VAL A 200 -2.29 -6.87 7.71
C VAL A 200 -1.56 -5.76 8.45
N PHE A 201 -0.40 -5.37 7.99
CA PHE A 201 0.38 -4.29 8.61
C PHE A 201 0.18 -2.97 7.88
N SER A 202 -0.03 -1.90 8.65
CA SER A 202 -0.14 -0.54 8.09
C SER A 202 1.15 0.26 8.28
N GLY A 203 1.56 0.92 7.21
CA GLY A 203 2.58 1.96 7.24
C GLY A 203 2.08 3.25 7.87
N PHE A 204 0.77 3.47 7.80
CA PHE A 204 0.07 4.64 8.29
C PHE A 204 -0.48 4.41 9.70
N GLY A 205 -0.75 5.49 10.43
CA GLY A 205 -1.27 5.44 11.79
C GLY A 205 -1.73 6.82 12.26
N MET A 206 -1.68 7.06 13.57
CA MET A 206 -2.22 8.25 14.22
C MET A 206 -1.75 9.58 13.59
N ARG A 207 -0.49 9.69 13.13
CA ARG A 207 0.02 10.93 12.51
C ARG A 207 -0.68 11.24 11.20
N GLU A 208 -0.85 10.25 10.37
CA GLU A 208 -1.55 10.36 9.09
C GLU A 208 -3.04 10.62 9.32
N GLY A 209 -3.65 9.99 10.34
CA GLY A 209 -5.02 10.25 10.76
C GLY A 209 -5.23 11.69 11.23
N GLN A 210 -4.29 12.22 12.00
CA GLN A 210 -4.35 13.63 12.42
C GLN A 210 -4.24 14.60 11.23
N LEU A 211 -3.36 14.31 10.28
CA LEU A 211 -3.26 15.11 9.05
C LEU A 211 -4.55 15.02 8.23
N LEU A 212 -5.11 13.82 8.07
CA LEU A 212 -6.37 13.62 7.36
C LEU A 212 -7.54 14.36 8.03
N LYS A 213 -7.61 14.35 9.37
CA LYS A 213 -8.61 15.11 10.16
C LYS A 213 -8.58 16.61 9.85
N MET A 214 -7.39 17.16 9.57
CA MET A 214 -7.19 18.57 9.27
C MET A 214 -7.55 18.96 7.82
N LEU A 215 -7.67 17.98 6.93
CA LEU A 215 -7.99 18.25 5.51
C LEU A 215 -9.49 18.49 5.32
N PRO A 216 -9.88 19.37 4.38
CA PRO A 216 -11.26 19.50 3.95
C PRO A 216 -11.81 18.17 3.39
N ASP A 217 -13.13 17.95 3.52
CA ASP A 217 -13.80 16.72 3.09
C ASP A 217 -13.52 16.36 1.62
N ALA A 218 -13.47 17.36 0.75
CA ALA A 218 -13.17 17.18 -0.68
C ALA A 218 -11.82 16.50 -0.94
N PHE A 219 -10.84 16.64 -0.03
CA PHE A 219 -9.55 15.93 -0.11
C PHE A 219 -9.62 14.57 0.55
N ARG A 220 -10.35 14.44 1.66
CA ARG A 220 -10.50 13.16 2.39
C ARG A 220 -11.22 12.08 1.58
N LEU A 221 -12.14 12.49 0.70
CA LEU A 221 -12.93 11.60 -0.15
C LEU A 221 -12.23 11.20 -1.46
N GLN A 222 -11.03 11.71 -1.73
CA GLN A 222 -10.28 11.31 -2.92
C GLN A 222 -9.71 9.90 -2.77
N ASP A 223 -9.70 9.17 -3.87
CA ASP A 223 -8.95 7.92 -3.95
C ASP A 223 -7.46 8.20 -3.69
N PRO A 224 -6.85 7.61 -2.65
CA PRO A 224 -5.49 7.94 -2.23
C PRO A 224 -4.44 7.56 -3.28
N LEU A 225 -4.63 6.46 -4.02
CA LEU A 225 -3.74 6.04 -5.10
C LEU A 225 -3.78 7.06 -6.24
N ILE A 226 -4.98 7.37 -6.72
CA ILE A 226 -5.17 8.27 -7.86
C ILE A 226 -4.69 9.68 -7.53
N ALA A 227 -4.95 10.18 -6.32
CA ALA A 227 -4.45 11.48 -5.86
C ALA A 227 -2.91 11.51 -5.84
N SER A 228 -2.27 10.46 -5.32
CA SER A 228 -0.81 10.34 -5.27
C SER A 228 -0.20 10.23 -6.68
N CYS A 229 -0.80 9.44 -7.57
CA CYS A 229 -0.33 9.31 -8.96
C CYS A 229 -0.47 10.61 -9.74
N LYS A 230 -1.57 11.35 -9.56
CA LYS A 230 -1.75 12.70 -10.17
C LYS A 230 -0.69 13.67 -9.69
N SER A 231 -0.48 13.77 -8.37
CA SER A 231 0.54 14.63 -7.78
C SER A 231 1.95 14.28 -8.30
N MET A 232 2.25 13.00 -8.46
CA MET A 232 3.53 12.55 -9.02
C MET A 232 3.65 12.91 -10.51
N ALA A 233 2.61 12.68 -11.30
CA ALA A 233 2.58 13.01 -12.71
C ALA A 233 2.74 14.53 -12.95
N GLU A 234 2.10 15.37 -12.14
CA GLU A 234 2.21 16.83 -12.21
C GLU A 234 3.61 17.34 -11.90
N ARG A 235 4.31 16.73 -10.92
CA ARG A 235 5.68 17.13 -10.54
C ARG A 235 6.76 16.69 -11.52
N ILE A 236 6.55 15.55 -12.19
CA ILE A 236 7.59 14.92 -13.02
C ILE A 236 7.27 15.04 -14.50
N GLY A 237 5.99 15.14 -14.84
CA GLY A 237 5.52 15.11 -16.23
C GLY A 237 6.04 16.25 -17.10
N ARG A 238 6.28 15.94 -18.38
CA ARG A 238 6.68 16.94 -19.39
C ARG A 238 5.55 17.88 -19.79
N PHE A 239 4.32 17.40 -19.66
CA PHE A 239 3.10 18.08 -20.06
C PHE A 239 2.07 17.98 -18.92
N ASN A 240 1.06 18.84 -18.94
CA ASN A 240 -0.07 18.75 -18.02
C ASN A 240 -0.91 17.50 -18.34
N PHE A 241 -0.44 16.36 -17.86
CA PHE A 241 -0.89 15.03 -18.25
C PHE A 241 -1.87 14.46 -17.22
N ARG A 242 -3.14 14.36 -17.62
CA ARG A 242 -4.20 13.85 -16.74
C ARG A 242 -4.45 12.34 -16.85
N GLY A 243 -3.78 11.66 -17.78
CA GLY A 243 -3.94 10.22 -18.02
C GLY A 243 -5.28 9.80 -18.64
N THR A 244 -6.29 10.66 -18.64
CA THR A 244 -7.65 10.33 -19.12
C THR A 244 -7.71 10.01 -20.60
N GLY A 245 -6.91 10.69 -21.43
CA GLY A 245 -6.83 10.40 -22.86
C GLY A 245 -6.30 8.98 -23.14
N LEU A 246 -5.25 8.56 -22.41
CA LEU A 246 -4.74 7.18 -22.49
C LEU A 246 -5.78 6.16 -22.00
N LEU A 247 -6.40 6.45 -20.85
CA LEU A 247 -7.42 5.59 -20.27
C LEU A 247 -8.58 5.30 -21.26
N GLN A 248 -9.06 6.36 -21.94
CA GLN A 248 -10.11 6.25 -22.95
C GLN A 248 -9.62 5.56 -24.22
N TRP A 249 -8.42 5.87 -24.69
CA TRP A 249 -7.85 5.29 -25.90
C TRP A 249 -7.65 3.78 -25.78
N MET A 250 -7.27 3.30 -24.59
CA MET A 250 -7.06 1.89 -24.29
C MET A 250 -8.36 1.15 -23.95
N ALA A 251 -9.47 1.85 -23.67
CA ALA A 251 -10.71 1.24 -23.19
C ALA A 251 -11.20 0.02 -24.00
N PRO A 252 -11.12 0.01 -25.35
CA PRO A 252 -11.54 -1.15 -26.14
C PRO A 252 -10.79 -2.45 -25.84
N LEU A 253 -9.60 -2.40 -25.21
CA LEU A 253 -8.81 -3.58 -24.85
C LEU A 253 -9.25 -4.23 -23.54
N PHE A 254 -10.14 -3.59 -22.78
CA PHE A 254 -10.50 -3.94 -21.39
C PHE A 254 -12.02 -4.01 -21.22
N ASP A 255 -12.70 -4.70 -22.14
CA ASP A 255 -14.13 -4.92 -22.02
C ASP A 255 -14.42 -5.84 -20.82
N GLY A 256 -15.37 -5.44 -19.97
CA GLY A 256 -15.75 -6.17 -18.76
C GLY A 256 -14.78 -5.99 -17.57
N GLU A 257 -13.81 -5.06 -17.62
CA GLU A 257 -12.95 -4.78 -16.46
C GLU A 257 -13.74 -4.34 -15.23
N SER A 258 -13.32 -4.76 -14.05
CA SER A 258 -13.86 -4.31 -12.77
C SER A 258 -13.49 -2.84 -12.48
N ALA A 259 -14.17 -2.25 -11.49
CA ALA A 259 -13.85 -0.89 -11.03
C ALA A 259 -12.39 -0.78 -10.52
N ASP A 260 -11.89 -1.82 -9.83
CA ASP A 260 -10.53 -1.87 -9.29
C ASP A 260 -9.49 -2.02 -10.41
N GLU A 261 -9.72 -2.87 -11.39
CA GLU A 261 -8.84 -2.98 -12.55
C GLU A 261 -8.77 -1.67 -13.34
N LYS A 262 -9.91 -1.00 -13.54
CA LYS A 262 -9.96 0.32 -14.18
C LYS A 262 -9.22 1.38 -13.37
N ARG A 263 -9.33 1.35 -12.06
CA ARG A 263 -8.60 2.21 -11.13
C ARG A 263 -7.08 2.03 -11.28
N LEU A 264 -6.60 0.79 -11.30
CA LEU A 264 -5.20 0.45 -11.50
C LEU A 264 -4.71 0.85 -12.89
N ARG A 265 -5.53 0.62 -13.93
CA ARG A 265 -5.21 1.05 -15.29
C ARG A 265 -5.11 2.58 -15.41
N TRP A 266 -5.95 3.32 -14.70
CA TRP A 266 -5.82 4.79 -14.64
C TRP A 266 -4.54 5.21 -13.92
N ALA A 267 -4.19 4.58 -12.81
CA ALA A 267 -2.91 4.80 -12.14
C ALA A 267 -1.72 4.53 -13.07
N ALA A 268 -1.74 3.43 -13.82
CA ALA A 268 -0.71 3.12 -14.83
C ALA A 268 -0.62 4.20 -15.92
N CYS A 269 -1.77 4.71 -16.40
CA CYS A 269 -1.79 5.83 -17.36
C CYS A 269 -1.13 7.08 -16.78
N LEU A 270 -1.45 7.44 -15.54
CA LEU A 270 -0.84 8.60 -14.86
C LEU A 270 0.67 8.46 -14.69
N LEU A 271 1.13 7.26 -14.37
CA LEU A 271 2.55 6.96 -14.14
C LEU A 271 3.34 6.66 -15.43
N SER A 272 2.69 6.60 -16.58
CA SER A 272 3.28 6.09 -17.83
C SER A 272 4.42 6.94 -18.40
N ASP A 273 4.60 8.19 -17.96
CA ASP A 273 5.67 9.08 -18.44
C ASP A 273 6.66 9.52 -17.34
N ILE A 274 6.65 8.86 -16.17
CA ILE A 274 7.49 9.25 -15.02
C ILE A 274 9.01 9.06 -15.26
N GLY A 275 9.39 8.19 -16.19
CA GLY A 275 10.79 7.91 -16.54
C GLY A 275 11.29 8.70 -17.75
N TRP A 276 10.55 9.69 -18.24
CA TRP A 276 10.91 10.37 -19.49
C TRP A 276 12.28 11.06 -19.47
N SER A 277 12.68 11.60 -18.32
CA SER A 277 13.96 12.31 -18.12
C SER A 277 15.14 11.37 -17.84
N GLU A 278 14.88 10.09 -17.61
CA GLU A 278 15.92 9.12 -17.32
C GLU A 278 16.67 8.69 -18.60
N HIS A 279 17.92 8.29 -18.46
CA HIS A 279 18.69 7.75 -19.57
C HIS A 279 17.97 6.53 -20.19
N PRO A 280 17.88 6.44 -21.54
CA PRO A 280 17.12 5.36 -22.20
C PRO A 280 17.45 3.95 -21.74
N ASP A 281 18.72 3.65 -21.51
CA ASP A 281 19.19 2.29 -21.13
C ASP A 281 18.77 1.88 -19.69
N TYR A 282 18.55 2.85 -18.80
CA TYR A 282 18.19 2.61 -17.39
C TYR A 282 16.73 2.96 -17.08
N ARG A 283 16.03 3.54 -18.04
CA ARG A 283 14.69 4.11 -17.86
C ARG A 283 13.67 3.10 -17.35
N ALA A 284 13.71 1.86 -17.87
CA ALA A 284 12.81 0.81 -17.48
C ALA A 284 13.01 0.44 -16.00
N GLU A 285 14.24 0.16 -15.58
CA GLU A 285 14.59 -0.20 -14.23
C GLU A 285 14.31 0.94 -13.23
N HIS A 286 14.69 2.17 -13.56
CA HIS A 286 14.46 3.33 -12.70
C HIS A 286 12.96 3.59 -12.52
N ALA A 287 12.16 3.52 -13.58
CA ALA A 287 10.72 3.70 -13.51
C ALA A 287 10.05 2.59 -12.69
N PHE A 288 10.47 1.33 -12.88
CA PHE A 288 10.03 0.18 -12.09
C PHE A 288 10.30 0.41 -10.60
N HIS A 289 11.54 0.67 -10.24
CA HIS A 289 11.92 0.89 -8.83
C HIS A 289 11.21 2.10 -8.22
N ARG A 290 10.99 3.15 -9.01
CA ARG A 290 10.29 4.34 -8.56
C ARG A 290 8.84 4.00 -8.19
N VAL A 291 8.09 3.31 -9.06
CA VAL A 291 6.72 2.89 -8.76
C VAL A 291 6.68 1.92 -7.58
N LEU A 292 7.58 0.95 -7.55
CA LEU A 292 7.63 -0.06 -6.50
C LEU A 292 7.89 0.52 -5.11
N ARG A 293 8.72 1.56 -4.99
CA ARG A 293 9.24 2.08 -3.71
C ARG A 293 8.58 3.37 -3.23
N VAL A 294 7.86 4.09 -4.08
CA VAL A 294 7.11 5.27 -3.63
C VAL A 294 6.02 4.82 -2.66
N PRO A 295 5.84 5.54 -1.53
CA PRO A 295 4.82 5.20 -0.55
C PRO A 295 3.41 5.58 -1.03
N PHE A 296 2.97 4.98 -2.14
CA PHE A 296 1.58 5.08 -2.56
C PHE A 296 0.67 4.44 -1.52
N ALA A 297 -0.37 5.16 -1.13
CA ALA A 297 -1.44 4.63 -0.32
C ALA A 297 -2.47 3.88 -1.19
N GLY A 298 -3.21 2.96 -0.61
CA GLY A 298 -4.30 2.26 -1.29
C GLY A 298 -3.85 1.20 -2.31
N LEU A 299 -2.71 0.55 -2.08
CA LEU A 299 -2.20 -0.56 -2.88
C LEU A 299 -1.83 -1.75 -2.01
N THR A 300 -2.31 -2.92 -2.38
CA THR A 300 -1.76 -4.20 -1.91
C THR A 300 -0.36 -4.44 -2.51
N HIS A 301 0.39 -5.40 -1.99
CA HIS A 301 1.69 -5.75 -2.55
C HIS A 301 1.60 -6.26 -3.99
N GLY A 302 0.57 -7.07 -4.31
CA GLY A 302 0.31 -7.52 -5.68
C GLY A 302 0.04 -6.35 -6.62
N GLU A 303 -0.87 -5.45 -6.27
CA GLU A 303 -1.19 -4.27 -7.08
C GLU A 303 0.01 -3.34 -7.28
N ARG A 304 0.86 -3.20 -6.27
CA ARG A 304 2.10 -2.41 -6.36
C ARG A 304 3.05 -3.01 -7.38
N VAL A 305 3.24 -4.34 -7.37
CA VAL A 305 4.07 -5.05 -8.35
C VAL A 305 3.43 -4.96 -9.74
N LEU A 306 2.12 -5.17 -9.84
CA LEU A 306 1.35 -5.07 -11.08
C LEU A 306 1.55 -3.71 -11.77
N LEU A 307 1.43 -2.60 -11.02
CA LEU A 307 1.67 -1.25 -11.57
C LEU A 307 3.14 -1.05 -11.96
N ALA A 308 4.08 -1.47 -11.11
CA ALA A 308 5.51 -1.32 -11.39
C ALA A 308 5.92 -2.10 -12.65
N ASP A 309 5.46 -3.34 -12.80
CA ASP A 309 5.75 -4.20 -13.94
C ASP A 309 5.08 -3.67 -15.23
N ALA A 310 3.85 -3.15 -15.16
CA ALA A 310 3.21 -2.49 -16.31
C ALA A 310 4.02 -1.28 -16.82
N ILE A 311 4.58 -0.48 -15.91
CA ILE A 311 5.47 0.64 -16.27
C ILE A 311 6.83 0.13 -16.79
N TYR A 312 7.33 -0.96 -16.27
CA TYR A 312 8.54 -1.62 -16.76
C TYR A 312 8.38 -2.06 -18.23
N VAL A 313 7.28 -2.76 -18.54
CA VAL A 313 6.91 -3.16 -19.91
C VAL A 313 6.72 -1.94 -20.82
N ARG A 314 6.09 -0.87 -20.33
CA ARG A 314 5.93 0.39 -21.04
C ARG A 314 7.28 0.94 -21.53
N TYR A 315 8.33 0.84 -20.74
CA TYR A 315 9.68 1.33 -21.07
C TYR A 315 10.57 0.26 -21.73
N ASN A 316 10.00 -0.84 -22.20
CA ASN A 316 10.72 -1.93 -22.86
C ASN A 316 11.63 -2.73 -21.95
N GLY A 317 11.25 -2.88 -20.67
CA GLY A 317 11.94 -3.78 -19.77
C GLY A 317 11.91 -5.22 -20.29
N GLU A 318 12.96 -5.97 -19.98
CA GLU A 318 13.08 -7.37 -20.38
C GLU A 318 12.14 -8.24 -19.54
N PRO A 319 11.26 -9.06 -20.16
CA PRO A 319 10.28 -9.87 -19.43
C PRO A 319 10.89 -10.86 -18.44
N GLU A 320 12.07 -11.39 -18.72
CA GLU A 320 12.76 -12.41 -17.92
C GLU A 320 13.87 -11.81 -17.04
N SER A 321 13.80 -10.52 -16.76
CA SER A 321 14.78 -9.84 -15.93
C SER A 321 14.76 -10.35 -14.49
N ALA A 322 15.94 -10.65 -13.93
CA ALA A 322 16.13 -11.00 -12.52
C ALA A 322 15.58 -9.93 -11.55
N LEU A 323 15.31 -8.71 -12.06
CA LEU A 323 14.71 -7.61 -11.30
C LEU A 323 13.24 -7.87 -10.98
N VAL A 324 12.46 -8.36 -11.95
CA VAL A 324 10.99 -8.52 -11.83
C VAL A 324 10.57 -9.93 -11.47
N GLU A 325 11.35 -10.94 -11.88
CA GLU A 325 11.01 -12.35 -11.70
C GLU A 325 10.63 -12.75 -10.27
N PRO A 326 11.39 -12.37 -9.22
CA PRO A 326 11.03 -12.73 -7.85
C PRO A 326 9.71 -12.10 -7.38
N LEU A 327 9.34 -10.93 -7.92
CA LEU A 327 8.16 -10.18 -7.54
C LEU A 327 6.90 -10.67 -8.26
N ARG A 328 7.04 -11.24 -9.45
CA ARG A 328 5.92 -11.80 -10.23
C ARG A 328 5.23 -12.96 -9.55
N GLY A 329 5.88 -13.64 -8.62
CA GLY A 329 5.23 -14.63 -7.76
C GLY A 329 4.10 -14.08 -6.87
N LEU A 330 3.98 -12.74 -6.77
CA LEU A 330 2.84 -12.07 -6.12
C LEU A 330 1.65 -11.82 -7.05
N LEU A 331 1.75 -12.19 -8.32
CA LEU A 331 0.74 -11.98 -9.36
C LEU A 331 0.22 -13.32 -9.87
N ASP A 332 -1.07 -13.38 -10.15
CA ASP A 332 -1.66 -14.50 -10.86
C ASP A 332 -1.50 -14.37 -12.39
N ALA A 333 -1.90 -15.41 -13.14
CA ALA A 333 -1.77 -15.44 -14.60
C ALA A 333 -2.61 -14.35 -15.30
N GLY A 334 -3.78 -14.01 -14.78
CA GLY A 334 -4.63 -12.93 -15.29
C GLY A 334 -3.96 -11.57 -15.12
N GLN A 335 -3.40 -11.32 -13.93
CA GLN A 335 -2.65 -10.11 -13.61
C GLN A 335 -1.39 -9.95 -14.46
N LEU A 336 -0.65 -11.04 -14.72
CA LEU A 336 0.50 -11.01 -15.63
C LEU A 336 0.10 -10.68 -17.07
N SER A 337 -1.04 -11.22 -17.54
CA SER A 337 -1.61 -10.85 -18.84
C SER A 337 -1.99 -9.37 -18.88
N TRP A 338 -2.67 -8.87 -17.86
CA TRP A 338 -3.03 -7.46 -17.71
C TRP A 338 -1.79 -6.54 -17.76
N VAL A 339 -0.74 -6.85 -17.01
CA VAL A 339 0.56 -6.13 -17.03
C VAL A 339 1.07 -5.97 -18.44
N ARG A 340 1.08 -7.08 -19.19
CA ARG A 340 1.59 -7.12 -20.56
C ARG A 340 0.75 -6.25 -21.49
N VAL A 341 -0.57 -6.38 -21.45
CA VAL A 341 -1.48 -5.62 -22.31
C VAL A 341 -1.41 -4.12 -22.01
N VAL A 342 -1.49 -3.73 -20.72
CA VAL A 342 -1.41 -2.32 -20.30
C VAL A 342 -0.07 -1.72 -20.69
N GLY A 343 1.05 -2.38 -20.38
CA GLY A 343 2.38 -1.88 -20.68
C GLY A 343 2.61 -1.70 -22.18
N LEU A 344 2.22 -2.68 -23.01
CA LEU A 344 2.35 -2.62 -24.46
C LEU A 344 1.43 -1.54 -25.08
N ALA A 345 0.19 -1.41 -24.60
CA ALA A 345 -0.73 -0.38 -25.05
C ALA A 345 -0.22 1.03 -24.72
N LEU A 346 0.27 1.24 -23.50
CA LEU A 346 0.93 2.50 -23.12
C LEU A 346 2.14 2.80 -24.00
N ARG A 347 2.95 1.78 -24.31
CA ARG A 347 4.12 1.92 -25.16
C ARG A 347 3.74 2.32 -26.58
N LEU A 348 2.70 1.71 -27.16
CA LEU A 348 2.18 2.06 -28.48
C LEU A 348 1.64 3.50 -28.46
N ALA A 349 0.79 3.84 -27.50
CA ALA A 349 0.20 5.18 -27.36
C ALA A 349 1.25 6.29 -27.29
N HIS A 350 2.28 6.10 -26.45
CA HIS A 350 3.39 7.05 -26.36
C HIS A 350 4.26 7.12 -27.63
N THR A 351 4.28 6.06 -28.44
CA THR A 351 4.97 6.09 -29.75
C THR A 351 4.23 6.97 -30.73
N ILE A 352 2.90 6.83 -30.78
CA ILE A 352 2.04 7.62 -31.67
C ILE A 352 2.04 9.09 -31.25
N ALA A 353 1.91 9.36 -29.96
CA ALA A 353 1.69 10.72 -29.45
C ALA A 353 2.95 11.46 -29.01
N GLY A 354 4.10 10.80 -28.84
CA GLY A 354 5.29 11.39 -28.23
C GLY A 354 5.02 12.02 -26.85
N SER A 355 4.00 11.55 -26.14
CA SER A 355 3.44 12.13 -24.91
C SER A 355 2.79 13.52 -25.08
N ALA A 356 2.69 14.04 -26.31
CA ALA A 356 2.08 15.34 -26.56
C ALA A 356 0.54 15.29 -26.40
N PRO A 357 -0.06 16.29 -25.74
CA PRO A 357 -1.51 16.37 -25.59
C PRO A 357 -2.24 16.45 -26.93
N GLY A 358 -3.41 15.81 -27.03
CA GLY A 358 -4.33 15.93 -28.18
C GLY A 358 -3.96 15.12 -29.42
N ILE A 359 -2.74 14.60 -29.52
CA ILE A 359 -2.36 13.78 -30.71
C ILE A 359 -3.06 12.42 -30.66
N LEU A 360 -3.07 11.78 -29.51
CA LEU A 360 -3.67 10.45 -29.35
C LEU A 360 -5.19 10.44 -29.65
N SER A 361 -5.88 11.56 -29.42
CA SER A 361 -7.31 11.70 -29.73
C SER A 361 -7.65 11.60 -31.22
N LYS A 362 -6.66 11.76 -32.10
CA LYS A 362 -6.81 11.60 -33.55
C LYS A 362 -6.75 10.13 -34.00
N SER A 363 -6.39 9.23 -33.10
CA SER A 363 -6.33 7.79 -33.35
C SER A 363 -7.31 7.02 -32.44
N LYS A 364 -7.69 5.81 -32.83
CA LYS A 364 -8.56 4.92 -32.04
C LYS A 364 -8.11 3.48 -32.17
N LEU A 365 -8.19 2.74 -31.08
CA LEU A 365 -8.11 1.27 -31.12
C LEU A 365 -9.52 0.68 -31.28
N LYS A 366 -9.62 -0.39 -32.06
CA LYS A 366 -10.84 -1.17 -32.21
C LYS A 366 -10.48 -2.66 -32.25
N ILE A 367 -11.24 -3.48 -31.55
CA ILE A 367 -11.15 -4.94 -31.65
C ILE A 367 -12.17 -5.38 -32.69
N GLY A 368 -11.71 -6.05 -33.75
CA GLY A 368 -12.51 -6.81 -34.69
C GLY A 368 -12.73 -8.25 -34.23
N ALA A 369 -13.17 -9.14 -35.12
CA ALA A 369 -13.37 -10.55 -34.80
C ALA A 369 -12.02 -11.22 -34.39
N ASP A 370 -11.00 -11.07 -35.24
CA ASP A 370 -9.67 -11.68 -35.04
C ASP A 370 -8.53 -10.65 -35.19
N THR A 371 -8.84 -9.36 -35.16
CA THR A 371 -7.88 -8.31 -35.51
C THR A 371 -7.96 -7.11 -34.59
N LEU A 372 -6.81 -6.63 -34.13
CA LEU A 372 -6.65 -5.33 -33.47
C LEU A 372 -6.40 -4.25 -34.53
N ILE A 373 -7.32 -3.32 -34.67
CA ILE A 373 -7.29 -2.26 -35.66
C ILE A 373 -6.87 -0.93 -35.01
N LEU A 374 -5.81 -0.33 -35.56
CA LEU A 374 -5.43 1.05 -35.23
C LEU A 374 -6.00 1.98 -36.31
N LYS A 375 -7.03 2.75 -35.97
CA LYS A 375 -7.60 3.77 -36.84
C LYS A 375 -6.82 5.07 -36.72
N LEU A 376 -6.37 5.61 -37.83
CA LEU A 376 -5.61 6.88 -37.93
C LEU A 376 -6.40 7.89 -38.76
N PRO A 377 -6.09 9.22 -38.67
CA PRO A 377 -6.72 10.23 -39.51
C PRO A 377 -6.28 10.11 -40.97
N PRO A 378 -6.94 10.80 -41.92
CA PRO A 378 -6.62 10.72 -43.36
C PRO A 378 -5.17 11.07 -43.73
N ASP A 379 -4.52 11.93 -42.92
CA ASP A 379 -3.09 12.30 -43.03
C ASP A 379 -2.16 11.30 -42.28
N ARG A 380 -2.56 10.03 -42.28
CA ARG A 380 -1.98 8.95 -41.48
C ARG A 380 -0.48 8.68 -41.71
N ASP A 381 0.05 9.01 -42.86
CA ASP A 381 1.47 8.75 -43.21
C ASP A 381 2.46 9.39 -42.21
N VAL A 382 2.06 10.47 -41.58
CA VAL A 382 2.86 11.16 -40.55
C VAL A 382 2.94 10.29 -39.25
N TYR A 383 1.96 9.44 -39.02
CA TYR A 383 1.86 8.61 -37.80
C TYR A 383 2.36 7.16 -37.99
N ILE A 384 2.49 6.72 -39.26
CA ILE A 384 2.91 5.36 -39.58
C ILE A 384 4.43 5.31 -39.69
N SER A 385 5.04 4.61 -38.73
CA SER A 385 6.46 4.26 -38.78
C SER A 385 6.61 2.74 -38.55
N GLU A 386 7.74 2.19 -38.97
CA GLU A 386 8.05 0.76 -38.69
C GLU A 386 7.93 0.44 -37.18
N THR A 387 8.26 1.42 -36.34
CA THR A 387 8.12 1.25 -34.88
C THR A 387 6.67 1.17 -34.44
N VAL A 388 5.76 1.96 -35.00
CA VAL A 388 4.32 1.89 -34.71
C VAL A 388 3.77 0.56 -35.17
N ILE A 389 4.09 0.12 -36.40
CA ILE A 389 3.65 -1.18 -36.95
C ILE A 389 4.11 -2.32 -36.06
N ARG A 390 5.39 -2.37 -35.72
CA ARG A 390 5.95 -3.41 -34.85
C ARG A 390 5.28 -3.44 -33.46
N ARG A 391 5.04 -2.28 -32.84
CA ARG A 391 4.41 -2.18 -31.51
C ARG A 391 2.94 -2.57 -31.55
N LEU A 392 2.21 -2.22 -32.60
CA LEU A 392 0.84 -2.67 -32.80
C LEU A 392 0.78 -4.18 -32.95
N LYS A 393 1.66 -4.77 -33.77
CA LYS A 393 1.76 -6.23 -33.93
C LYS A 393 2.07 -6.94 -32.62
N THR A 394 2.98 -6.38 -31.80
CA THR A 394 3.32 -6.96 -30.50
C THR A 394 2.14 -6.91 -29.51
N LEU A 395 1.39 -5.80 -29.51
CA LEU A 395 0.17 -5.66 -28.69
C LEU A 395 -0.92 -6.63 -29.16
N ALA A 396 -1.19 -6.70 -30.47
CA ALA A 396 -2.17 -7.64 -31.05
C ALA A 396 -1.84 -9.09 -30.69
N ALA A 397 -0.59 -9.51 -30.87
CA ALA A 397 -0.11 -10.85 -30.53
C ALA A 397 -0.30 -11.17 -29.03
N SER A 398 -0.18 -10.19 -28.13
CA SER A 398 -0.44 -10.37 -26.69
C SER A 398 -1.92 -10.64 -26.38
N LEU A 399 -2.81 -10.31 -27.29
CA LEU A 399 -4.26 -10.54 -27.20
C LEU A 399 -4.69 -11.78 -28.03
N GLY A 400 -3.76 -12.44 -28.71
CA GLY A 400 -4.08 -13.53 -29.65
C GLY A 400 -4.74 -13.07 -30.94
N LEU A 401 -4.53 -11.80 -31.35
CA LEU A 401 -5.13 -11.15 -32.51
C LEU A 401 -4.09 -10.82 -33.59
N ASP A 402 -4.55 -10.71 -34.84
CA ASP A 402 -3.79 -10.06 -35.90
C ASP A 402 -3.81 -8.53 -35.74
N SER A 403 -3.01 -7.81 -36.54
CA SER A 403 -2.91 -6.34 -36.46
C SER A 403 -3.17 -5.68 -37.79
N GLU A 404 -3.94 -4.60 -37.80
CA GLU A 404 -4.29 -3.82 -39.00
C GLU A 404 -4.21 -2.30 -38.70
N ILE A 405 -3.86 -1.51 -39.71
CA ILE A 405 -3.90 -0.03 -39.66
C ILE A 405 -4.90 0.45 -40.72
N ASP A 406 -5.96 1.13 -40.24
CA ASP A 406 -7.05 1.69 -41.07
C ASP A 406 -7.00 3.24 -41.09
#